data_9e062d165932f5e4f48a20ee113ba3ae
#
_entry.id   9e062d165932f5e4f48a20ee113ba3ae
#
_cell.length_a   1.000
_cell.length_b   1.000
_cell.length_c   1.000
_cell.angle_alpha   90.00
_cell.angle_beta   90.00
_cell.angle_gamma   90.00
#
_symmetry.space_group_name_H-M   'P 1'
#
loop_
_entity.id
_entity.type
_entity.pdbx_description
1 polymer ?
#
loop_
_entity_poly.entity_id
_entity_poly.type
_entity_poly.pdbx_seq_one_letter_code
_entity_poly.pdbx_strand_id
1 'polypeptide(L)'
;MNIVKFEIKSSISSTNKTNIKNNTLNLKKIEKKYIFFSKLELTSILSLYSNQVSKGHWRDYAFDSKIDNAIFSIYRHTQDKPMFQIIKHSQKGFRNKPFFYIKKGEEVISKSNSLFTILSNFEKKLSIKKLWKH
;
A
#
# COMPACT_ATOMS: atom_id res chain seq x y z
N MET A 1 -2.98 5.21 -14.69
CA MET A 1 -1.78 4.56 -14.22
C MET A 1 -1.14 5.35 -13.11
N ASN A 2 -0.85 4.68 -12.04
CA ASN A 2 -0.39 5.36 -10.83
C ASN A 2 1.07 5.75 -10.84
N ILE A 3 1.83 5.25 -11.77
CA ILE A 3 3.25 5.56 -11.91
C ILE A 3 3.48 7.05 -12.17
N VAL A 4 2.55 7.68 -12.87
CA VAL A 4 2.64 9.09 -13.19
C VAL A 4 2.68 9.96 -11.93
N LYS A 5 2.05 9.53 -10.86
CA LYS A 5 2.02 10.28 -9.61
C LYS A 5 3.40 10.38 -8.95
N PHE A 6 4.23 9.37 -9.11
CA PHE A 6 5.59 9.42 -8.58
C PHE A 6 6.45 10.44 -9.30
N GLU A 7 6.29 10.52 -10.60
CA GLU A 7 7.04 11.48 -11.40
C GLU A 7 6.68 12.92 -11.00
N ILE A 8 5.40 13.17 -10.75
CA ILE A 8 4.96 14.47 -10.31
C ILE A 8 5.59 14.86 -8.97
N LYS A 9 5.67 13.93 -8.03
CA LYS A 9 6.31 14.18 -6.74
C LYS A 9 7.78 14.52 -6.89
N SER A 10 8.47 13.80 -7.74
CA SER A 10 9.88 14.08 -8.00
C SER A 10 10.07 15.45 -8.60
N SER A 11 9.21 15.82 -9.52
CA SER A 11 9.29 17.14 -10.14
C SER A 11 9.08 18.26 -9.12
N ILE A 12 8.12 18.10 -8.23
CA ILE A 12 7.84 19.10 -7.22
C ILE A 12 9.02 19.27 -6.28
N SER A 13 9.62 18.17 -5.84
CA SER A 13 10.75 18.26 -4.92
C SER A 13 11.97 18.91 -5.56
N SER A 14 12.15 18.78 -6.86
CA SER A 14 13.29 19.39 -7.54
C SER A 14 13.12 20.88 -7.81
N THR A 15 11.90 21.39 -7.85
CA THR A 15 11.66 22.80 -8.16
C THR A 15 11.80 23.72 -6.95
N ASN A 16 11.89 23.20 -5.75
CA ASN A 16 11.87 24.00 -4.53
C ASN A 16 13.21 24.09 -3.82
N LYS A 17 14.30 24.00 -4.58
CA LYS A 17 15.64 24.03 -3.99
C LYS A 17 15.96 25.33 -3.26
N THR A 18 15.40 26.44 -3.68
CA THR A 18 15.75 27.75 -3.13
C THR A 18 15.16 28.00 -1.74
N ASN A 19 14.10 27.30 -1.38
CA ASN A 19 13.43 27.50 -0.10
C ASN A 19 13.73 26.42 0.93
N ILE A 20 14.70 25.58 0.64
CA ILE A 20 14.97 24.40 1.46
C ILE A 20 15.38 24.76 2.89
N LYS A 21 16.17 25.81 3.06
CA LYS A 21 16.70 26.12 4.39
C LYS A 21 15.64 26.51 5.40
N ASN A 22 14.64 27.25 4.97
CA ASN A 22 13.60 27.75 5.88
C ASN A 22 12.52 26.72 6.18
N ASN A 23 12.30 25.78 5.26
CA ASN A 23 11.22 24.82 5.39
C ASN A 23 11.68 23.42 5.74
N THR A 24 12.99 23.20 5.83
CA THR A 24 13.54 21.86 6.03
C THR A 24 13.07 21.23 7.34
N LEU A 25 12.97 22.00 8.42
CA LEU A 25 12.54 21.48 9.71
C LEU A 25 11.08 21.06 9.68
N ASN A 26 10.24 21.85 9.03
CA ASN A 26 8.83 21.53 8.94
C ASN A 26 8.58 20.33 8.02
N LEU A 27 9.31 20.24 6.93
CA LEU A 27 9.22 19.11 6.02
C LEU A 27 9.65 17.81 6.69
N LYS A 28 10.71 17.85 7.48
CA LYS A 28 11.16 16.66 8.20
C LYS A 28 10.12 16.18 9.20
N LYS A 29 9.43 17.09 9.88
CA LYS A 29 8.34 16.72 10.79
C LYS A 29 7.19 16.08 10.05
N ILE A 30 6.85 16.60 8.87
CA ILE A 30 5.76 16.08 8.06
C ILE A 30 6.13 14.69 7.51
N GLU A 31 7.35 14.54 6.99
CA GLU A 31 7.80 13.28 6.41
C GLU A 31 7.79 12.12 7.40
N LYS A 32 8.13 12.41 8.67
CA LYS A 32 8.13 11.38 9.70
C LYS A 32 6.75 10.83 10.01
N LYS A 33 5.70 11.54 9.62
CA LYS A 33 4.33 11.15 9.93
C LYS A 33 3.68 10.26 8.88
N TYR A 34 4.21 10.26 7.67
CA TYR A 34 3.59 9.50 6.59
C TYR A 34 4.28 8.15 6.43
N ILE A 35 3.47 7.13 6.28
CA ILE A 35 3.94 5.76 6.07
C ILE A 35 3.82 5.43 4.59
N PHE A 36 4.87 4.84 4.04
CA PHE A 36 4.90 4.42 2.65
C PHE A 36 5.29 2.96 2.57
N PHE A 37 4.79 2.27 1.55
CA PHE A 37 5.36 0.98 1.21
C PHE A 37 6.77 1.20 0.67
N SER A 38 7.71 0.36 1.07
CA SER A 38 9.04 0.39 0.48
C SER A 38 8.96 -0.08 -0.98
N LYS A 39 10.01 0.17 -1.73
CA LYS A 39 10.06 -0.28 -3.11
C LYS A 39 9.90 -1.79 -3.21
N LEU A 40 10.56 -2.52 -2.34
CA LEU A 40 10.49 -3.98 -2.33
C LEU A 40 9.08 -4.46 -1.95
N GLU A 41 8.49 -3.82 -0.96
CA GLU A 41 7.13 -4.14 -0.54
C GLU A 41 6.14 -3.91 -1.68
N LEU A 42 6.23 -2.75 -2.31
CA LEU A 42 5.31 -2.42 -3.39
C LEU A 42 5.50 -3.34 -4.59
N THR A 43 6.74 -3.68 -4.92
CA THR A 43 7.03 -4.63 -5.99
C THR A 43 6.38 -5.98 -5.72
N SER A 44 6.46 -6.45 -4.49
CA SER A 44 5.85 -7.73 -4.11
C SER A 44 4.33 -7.69 -4.21
N ILE A 45 3.74 -6.59 -3.77
CA ILE A 45 2.29 -6.42 -3.86
C ILE A 45 1.85 -6.37 -5.32
N LEU A 46 2.55 -5.60 -6.14
CA LEU A 46 2.21 -5.45 -7.55
C LEU A 46 2.40 -6.75 -8.34
N SER A 47 3.35 -7.58 -7.94
CA SER A 47 3.54 -8.88 -8.55
C SER A 47 2.31 -9.77 -8.33
N LEU A 48 1.83 -9.82 -7.09
CA LEU A 48 0.61 -10.55 -6.78
C LEU A 48 -0.58 -9.96 -7.53
N TYR A 49 -0.69 -8.64 -7.53
CA TYR A 49 -1.76 -7.95 -8.20
C TYR A 49 -1.81 -8.30 -9.70
N SER A 50 -0.67 -8.23 -10.37
CA SER A 50 -0.59 -8.52 -11.81
C SER A 50 -1.01 -9.95 -12.12
N ASN A 51 -0.62 -10.89 -11.27
CA ASN A 51 -1.00 -12.28 -11.43
C ASN A 51 -2.51 -12.45 -11.34
N GLN A 52 -3.15 -11.79 -10.40
CA GLN A 52 -4.60 -11.88 -10.23
C GLN A 52 -5.34 -11.15 -11.34
N VAL A 53 -4.80 -10.07 -11.86
CA VAL A 53 -5.37 -9.38 -13.01
C VAL A 53 -5.35 -10.30 -14.23
N SER A 54 -4.26 -11.00 -14.46
CA SER A 54 -4.15 -11.92 -15.60
C SER A 54 -5.13 -13.07 -15.51
N LYS A 55 -5.56 -13.41 -14.30
CA LYS A 55 -6.59 -14.43 -14.08
C LYS A 55 -8.02 -13.86 -14.14
N GLY A 56 -8.14 -12.55 -14.33
CA GLY A 56 -9.46 -11.91 -14.40
C GLY A 56 -10.11 -11.63 -13.05
N HIS A 57 -9.39 -11.81 -11.96
CA HIS A 57 -9.96 -11.66 -10.62
C HIS A 57 -10.03 -10.21 -10.18
N TRP A 58 -9.01 -9.42 -10.51
CA TRP A 58 -8.89 -8.04 -10.07
C TRP A 58 -8.81 -7.12 -11.27
N ARG A 59 -9.22 -5.89 -11.10
CA ARG A 59 -9.34 -4.97 -12.22
C ARG A 59 -8.60 -3.64 -12.03
N ASP A 60 -8.54 -3.15 -10.80
CA ASP A 60 -7.95 -1.85 -10.55
C ASP A 60 -7.39 -1.80 -9.15
N TYR A 61 -6.50 -0.86 -8.93
CA TYR A 61 -5.93 -0.64 -7.61
C TYR A 61 -5.70 0.85 -7.38
N ALA A 62 -5.58 1.19 -6.11
CA ALA A 62 -5.15 2.52 -5.69
C ALA A 62 -4.31 2.36 -4.43
N PHE A 63 -3.38 3.26 -4.20
CA PHE A 63 -2.67 3.23 -2.95
C PHE A 63 -2.54 4.63 -2.38
N ASP A 64 -2.42 4.68 -1.06
CA ASP A 64 -2.46 5.91 -0.32
C ASP A 64 -1.52 5.81 0.88
N SER A 65 -0.94 6.93 1.25
CA SER A 65 -0.05 7.01 2.41
C SER A 65 -0.64 7.98 3.40
N LYS A 66 -0.78 7.52 4.64
CA LYS A 66 -1.35 8.30 5.72
C LYS A 66 -0.37 8.41 6.87
N ILE A 67 -0.76 9.10 7.92
CA ILE A 67 0.13 9.39 9.04
C ILE A 67 0.63 8.13 9.72
N ASP A 68 -0.22 7.13 9.85
CA ASP A 68 0.13 5.91 10.57
C ASP A 68 0.01 4.66 9.73
N ASN A 69 -0.38 4.77 8.46
CA ASN A 69 -0.49 3.59 7.63
C ASN A 69 -0.35 3.91 6.15
N ALA A 70 -0.04 2.88 5.37
CA ALA A 70 -0.08 2.90 3.93
C ALA A 70 -1.08 1.84 3.48
N ILE A 71 -1.88 2.14 2.48
CA ILE A 71 -2.97 1.29 2.07
C ILE A 71 -2.87 1.03 0.58
N PHE A 72 -2.94 -0.24 0.21
CA PHE A 72 -3.06 -0.67 -1.18
C PHE A 72 -4.45 -1.28 -1.33
N SER A 73 -5.31 -0.62 -2.08
CA SER A 73 -6.70 -1.03 -2.27
C SER A 73 -6.86 -1.73 -3.60
N ILE A 74 -7.56 -2.85 -3.60
CA ILE A 74 -7.74 -3.70 -4.76
C ILE A 74 -9.22 -3.74 -5.10
N TYR A 75 -9.54 -3.49 -6.37
CA TYR A 75 -10.92 -3.40 -6.83
C TYR A 75 -11.21 -4.46 -7.86
N ARG A 76 -12.38 -5.01 -7.76
CA ARG A 76 -12.91 -5.87 -8.81
C ARG A 76 -13.58 -5.04 -9.91
N HIS A 77 -14.20 -3.95 -9.51
CA HIS A 77 -14.83 -3.00 -10.42
C HIS A 77 -14.36 -1.60 -10.07
N THR A 78 -14.17 -0.76 -11.07
CA THR A 78 -13.52 0.53 -10.89
C THR A 78 -14.29 1.51 -10.02
N GLN A 79 -15.58 1.34 -9.87
CA GLN A 79 -16.42 2.28 -9.12
C GLN A 79 -16.95 1.73 -7.82
N ASP A 80 -16.56 0.52 -7.48
CA ASP A 80 -17.03 -0.13 -6.27
C ASP A 80 -16.12 0.17 -5.11
N LYS A 81 -16.53 -0.29 -3.95
CA LYS A 81 -15.66 -0.30 -2.78
C LYS A 81 -14.54 -1.30 -3.01
N PRO A 82 -13.39 -1.09 -2.39
CA PRO A 82 -12.31 -2.05 -2.53
C PRO A 82 -12.73 -3.42 -2.04
N MET A 83 -12.38 -4.42 -2.82
CA MET A 83 -12.61 -5.81 -2.47
C MET A 83 -11.66 -6.25 -1.36
N PHE A 84 -10.39 -5.89 -1.50
CA PHE A 84 -9.35 -6.17 -0.52
C PHE A 84 -8.53 -4.91 -0.30
N GLN A 85 -7.95 -4.82 0.89
CA GLN A 85 -6.97 -3.78 1.19
C GLN A 85 -5.80 -4.41 1.91
N ILE A 86 -4.60 -4.10 1.43
CA ILE A 86 -3.35 -4.50 2.08
C ILE A 86 -2.84 -3.27 2.80
N ILE A 87 -2.67 -3.38 4.11
CA ILE A 87 -2.36 -2.24 4.94
C ILE A 87 -1.06 -2.47 5.69
N LYS A 88 -0.17 -1.49 5.58
CA LYS A 88 1.05 -1.43 6.38
C LYS A 88 0.80 -0.43 7.48
N HIS A 89 0.89 -0.87 8.72
CA HIS A 89 0.67 -0.01 9.87
C HIS A 89 1.96 0.10 10.67
N SER A 90 2.29 1.32 11.08
CA SER A 90 3.46 1.55 11.89
C SER A 90 3.04 2.25 13.16
N GLN A 91 3.33 1.63 14.30
CA GLN A 91 3.04 2.24 15.58
C GLN A 91 4.13 3.23 15.94
N LYS A 92 3.71 4.39 16.41
CA LYS A 92 4.64 5.37 16.92
C LYS A 92 5.27 4.85 18.21
N GLY A 93 6.54 5.03 18.33
CA GLY A 93 7.20 4.92 19.61
C GLY A 93 8.20 3.80 19.75
N PHE A 94 7.93 2.62 19.29
CA PHE A 94 8.87 1.52 19.45
C PHE A 94 9.42 1.04 18.14
N ARG A 95 10.70 1.37 17.90
CA ARG A 95 11.53 0.78 16.86
C ARG A 95 10.91 0.78 15.46
N ASN A 96 9.79 1.44 15.26
CA ASN A 96 9.17 1.61 13.95
C ASN A 96 9.01 0.30 13.18
N LYS A 97 8.75 -0.79 13.88
CA LYS A 97 8.48 -2.05 13.20
C LYS A 97 7.06 -2.05 12.70
N PRO A 98 6.86 -2.06 11.40
CA PRO A 98 5.50 -2.12 10.88
C PRO A 98 4.92 -3.50 11.04
N PHE A 99 3.60 -3.57 11.04
CA PHE A 99 2.94 -4.82 10.80
C PHE A 99 1.96 -4.64 9.65
N PHE A 100 1.55 -5.74 9.09
CA PHE A 100 0.74 -5.75 7.90
C PHE A 100 -0.52 -6.52 8.15
N TYR A 101 -1.61 -6.10 7.52
CA TYR A 101 -2.83 -6.88 7.57
C TYR A 101 -3.60 -6.70 6.28
N ILE A 102 -4.49 -7.65 6.01
CA ILE A 102 -5.32 -7.64 4.83
C ILE A 102 -6.76 -7.64 5.28
N LYS A 103 -7.53 -6.73 4.70
CA LYS A 103 -8.96 -6.63 4.94
C LYS A 103 -9.73 -7.08 3.71
N LYS A 104 -10.83 -7.78 3.95
CA LYS A 104 -11.84 -8.04 2.94
C LYS A 104 -13.09 -7.30 3.41
N GLY A 105 -13.43 -6.21 2.73
CA GLY A 105 -14.45 -5.31 3.26
C GLY A 105 -14.01 -4.75 4.60
N GLU A 106 -14.80 -4.96 5.62
CA GLU A 106 -14.46 -4.49 6.97
C GLU A 106 -13.76 -5.54 7.82
N GLU A 107 -13.61 -6.73 7.31
CA GLU A 107 -13.06 -7.84 8.06
C GLU A 107 -11.57 -7.99 7.84
N VAL A 108 -10.80 -8.11 8.92
CA VAL A 108 -9.38 -8.43 8.85
C VAL A 108 -9.25 -9.93 8.66
N ILE A 109 -8.70 -10.33 7.53
CA ILE A 109 -8.59 -11.76 7.20
C ILE A 109 -7.19 -12.32 7.41
N SER A 110 -6.20 -11.45 7.61
CA SER A 110 -4.82 -11.90 7.81
C SER A 110 -4.03 -10.79 8.47
N LYS A 111 -3.04 -11.16 9.29
CA LYS A 111 -2.21 -10.21 10.01
C LYS A 111 -0.84 -10.83 10.26
N SER A 112 0.22 -10.06 10.04
CA SER A 112 1.58 -10.55 10.23
C SER A 112 2.56 -9.38 10.32
N ASN A 113 3.71 -9.63 10.93
CA ASN A 113 4.82 -8.69 10.90
C ASN A 113 5.59 -8.76 9.59
N SER A 114 5.36 -9.79 8.79
CA SER A 114 6.06 -9.98 7.53
C SER A 114 5.08 -9.86 6.37
N LEU A 115 5.35 -8.90 5.48
CA LEU A 115 4.52 -8.73 4.29
C LEU A 115 4.61 -9.97 3.39
N PHE A 116 5.80 -10.53 3.25
CA PHE A 116 5.96 -11.67 2.35
C PHE A 116 5.18 -12.88 2.84
N THR A 117 5.15 -13.08 4.15
CA THR A 117 4.34 -14.15 4.75
C THR A 117 2.86 -13.93 4.48
N ILE A 118 2.39 -12.71 4.71
CA ILE A 118 0.96 -12.42 4.56
C ILE A 118 0.54 -12.52 3.10
N LEU A 119 1.38 -12.09 2.16
CA LEU A 119 1.07 -12.20 0.74
C LEU A 119 1.07 -13.66 0.27
N SER A 120 1.99 -14.46 0.77
CA SER A 120 2.02 -15.88 0.44
C SER A 120 0.76 -16.59 0.91
N ASN A 121 0.35 -16.33 2.14
CA ASN A 121 -0.87 -16.91 2.68
C ASN A 121 -2.11 -16.42 1.93
N PHE A 122 -2.13 -15.16 1.57
CA PHE A 122 -3.22 -14.57 0.82
C PHE A 122 -3.37 -15.23 -0.54
N GLU A 123 -2.25 -15.41 -1.22
CA GLU A 123 -2.25 -16.06 -2.53
C GLU A 123 -2.80 -17.49 -2.45
N LYS A 124 -2.44 -18.22 -1.41
CA LYS A 124 -2.97 -19.56 -1.19
C LYS A 124 -4.48 -19.54 -1.00
N LYS A 125 -4.97 -18.60 -0.20
CA LYS A 125 -6.42 -18.47 0.01
C LYS A 125 -7.15 -18.10 -1.26
N LEU A 126 -6.56 -17.25 -2.09
CA LEU A 126 -7.15 -16.87 -3.36
C LEU A 126 -7.23 -18.07 -4.31
N SER A 127 -6.24 -18.94 -4.30
CA SER A 127 -6.24 -20.10 -5.18
C SER A 127 -7.33 -21.11 -4.83
N ILE A 128 -7.83 -21.09 -3.59
CA ILE A 128 -8.96 -21.95 -3.21
C ILE A 128 -10.30 -21.34 -3.62
N LYS A 129 -10.28 -20.15 -4.19
CA LYS A 129 -11.48 -19.46 -4.68
C LYS A 129 -12.51 -19.10 -3.62
N LYS A 130 -12.08 -19.02 -2.37
CA LYS A 130 -13.00 -18.65 -1.29
C LYS A 130 -13.11 -17.15 -1.07
N LEU A 131 -12.03 -16.42 -1.30
CA LEU A 131 -11.97 -15.00 -0.95
C LEU A 131 -12.53 -14.08 -2.02
N TRP A 132 -12.44 -14.45 -3.27
CA TRP A 132 -12.91 -13.58 -4.34
C TRP A 132 -14.28 -14.00 -4.89
N LYS A 133 -14.86 -14.97 -4.25
CA LYS A 133 -16.21 -15.43 -4.55
C LYS A 133 -17.14 -14.93 -3.47
N HIS A 134 -18.30 -14.44 -3.84
CA HIS A 134 -19.26 -14.02 -2.81
C HIS A 134 -20.67 -14.02 -3.28
#